data_d799f40b813faf149136a8dcbcb6346f
#
_entry.id   d799f40b813faf149136a8dcbcb6346f
#
_cell.length_a   1.000
_cell.length_b   1.000
_cell.length_c   1.000
_cell.angle_alpha   90.00
_cell.angle_beta   90.00
_cell.angle_gamma   90.00
#
_symmetry.space_group_name_H-M   'P 1'
#
loop_
_entity.id
_entity.type
_entity.pdbx_description
1 polymer ?
#
loop_
_entity_poly.entity_id
_entity_poly.type
_entity_poly.pdbx_seq_one_letter_code
_entity_poly.pdbx_strand_id
1 'polypeptide(L)'
;MKKFLLLATWLACGPALAQHGTGWYIGGGVGTTKTDFVRSDFTGLATGTYSADDDDVGSRFFGGYRLSPNLAIEGALAFLGSYKHRFNNGGNVAVYDYSASALTFALAGNVPVAGGLSLNGRIGIAFAGSELRLRRDNGTATVPYCPDSWWYTDCASQSTNLYWGVGAQFDVSRNWGIRLDYDNYGEVGEEFESGRADIEQVSVNFVWRF
;
A
#
# COMPACT_ATOMS: atom_id res chain seq x y z
N MET A 1 11.15 -9.56 -32.59
CA MET A 1 9.74 -9.11 -32.70
C MET A 1 8.70 -10.24 -32.80
N LYS A 2 9.07 -11.54 -32.83
CA LYS A 2 8.11 -12.67 -32.91
C LYS A 2 7.72 -13.32 -31.56
N LYS A 3 8.31 -12.88 -30.44
CA LYS A 3 8.04 -13.48 -29.11
C LYS A 3 6.94 -12.77 -28.31
N PHE A 4 6.52 -11.56 -28.71
CA PHE A 4 5.43 -10.83 -28.06
C PHE A 4 4.03 -11.22 -28.54
N LEU A 5 3.91 -11.85 -29.70
CA LEU A 5 2.61 -12.25 -30.28
C LEU A 5 2.00 -13.49 -29.60
N LEU A 6 2.81 -14.31 -28.91
CA LEU A 6 2.34 -15.54 -28.26
C LEU A 6 1.70 -15.31 -26.89
N LEU A 7 1.95 -14.16 -26.24
CA LEU A 7 1.32 -13.83 -24.96
C LEU A 7 -0.12 -13.34 -25.10
N ALA A 8 -0.45 -12.72 -26.25
CA ALA A 8 -1.78 -12.16 -26.51
C ALA A 8 -2.85 -13.22 -26.85
N THR A 9 -2.45 -14.40 -27.30
CA THR A 9 -3.39 -15.46 -27.71
C THR A 9 -3.88 -16.34 -26.54
N TRP A 10 -3.22 -16.31 -25.39
CA TRP A 10 -3.67 -17.05 -24.19
C TRP A 10 -4.79 -16.34 -23.41
N LEU A 11 -5.01 -15.06 -23.67
CA LEU A 11 -6.09 -14.29 -23.03
C LEU A 11 -7.48 -14.56 -23.62
N ALA A 12 -7.58 -15.29 -24.75
CA ALA A 12 -8.84 -15.50 -25.46
C ALA A 12 -9.51 -16.86 -25.24
N CYS A 13 -8.88 -17.80 -24.52
CA CYS A 13 -9.42 -19.15 -24.32
C CYS A 13 -9.53 -19.47 -22.81
N GLY A 14 -10.40 -18.77 -22.09
CA GLY A 14 -10.78 -19.14 -20.74
C GLY A 14 -12.08 -19.97 -20.74
N PRO A 15 -12.14 -21.16 -20.11
CA PRO A 15 -13.39 -21.88 -20.00
C PRO A 15 -14.38 -21.09 -19.15
N ALA A 16 -15.58 -20.94 -19.67
CA ALA A 16 -16.73 -20.26 -19.08
C ALA A 16 -17.28 -20.97 -17.85
N LEU A 17 -16.60 -20.87 -16.69
CA LEU A 17 -17.09 -21.45 -15.44
C LEU A 17 -17.25 -20.46 -14.28
N ALA A 18 -16.87 -19.20 -14.44
CA ALA A 18 -17.19 -18.16 -13.48
C ALA A 18 -17.92 -17.02 -14.20
N GLN A 19 -19.15 -17.21 -14.55
CA GLN A 19 -20.04 -16.11 -14.96
C GLN A 19 -20.36 -15.25 -13.71
N HIS A 20 -19.37 -14.53 -13.21
CA HIS A 20 -19.61 -13.38 -12.37
C HIS A 20 -19.98 -12.24 -13.34
N GLY A 21 -21.26 -11.94 -13.43
CA GLY A 21 -21.76 -10.83 -14.22
C GLY A 21 -21.15 -9.49 -13.78
N THR A 22 -21.53 -8.43 -14.47
CA THR A 22 -21.27 -7.04 -14.04
C THR A 22 -21.93 -6.81 -12.66
N GLY A 23 -21.30 -6.06 -11.79
CA GLY A 23 -21.88 -5.77 -10.47
C GLY A 23 -20.88 -5.16 -9.49
N TRP A 24 -21.44 -4.69 -8.38
CA TRP A 24 -20.66 -4.13 -7.30
C TRP A 24 -20.03 -5.21 -6.43
N TYR A 25 -18.86 -4.89 -5.90
CA TYR A 25 -18.25 -5.67 -4.84
C TYR A 25 -17.56 -4.74 -3.83
N ILE A 26 -17.45 -5.21 -2.61
CA ILE A 26 -16.69 -4.57 -1.55
C ILE A 26 -15.78 -5.61 -0.91
N GLY A 27 -14.74 -5.14 -0.26
CA GLY A 27 -13.87 -6.02 0.48
C GLY A 27 -13.03 -5.28 1.50
N GLY A 28 -12.36 -6.05 2.32
CA GLY A 28 -11.44 -5.52 3.30
C GLY A 28 -10.63 -6.62 3.96
N GLY A 29 -9.49 -6.25 4.47
CA GLY A 29 -8.58 -7.18 5.09
C GLY A 29 -7.46 -6.53 5.86
N VAL A 30 -6.58 -7.38 6.35
CA VAL A 30 -5.40 -7.02 7.11
C VAL A 30 -4.17 -7.68 6.49
N GLY A 31 -3.02 -7.09 6.72
CA GLY A 31 -1.77 -7.59 6.18
C GLY A 31 -0.57 -6.99 6.86
N THR A 32 0.60 -7.36 6.38
CA THR A 32 1.86 -6.76 6.76
C THR A 32 2.29 -5.74 5.73
N THR A 33 2.77 -4.60 6.19
CA THR A 33 3.37 -3.56 5.37
C THR A 33 4.86 -3.52 5.61
N LYS A 34 5.62 -3.26 4.56
CA LYS A 34 7.06 -3.07 4.60
C LYS A 34 7.44 -1.75 3.99
N THR A 35 8.45 -1.13 4.56
CA THR A 35 9.04 0.11 4.06
C THR A 35 10.55 -0.04 3.97
N ASP A 36 11.14 0.50 2.90
CA ASP A 36 12.58 0.52 2.71
C ASP A 36 13.16 1.89 3.11
N PHE A 37 13.10 2.20 4.42
CA PHE A 37 13.74 3.41 4.94
C PHE A 37 15.24 3.23 5.11
N VAL A 38 16.02 4.19 4.59
CA VAL A 38 17.46 4.28 4.84
C VAL A 38 17.76 5.52 5.70
N ARG A 39 18.82 5.43 6.51
CA ARG A 39 19.23 6.55 7.40
C ARG A 39 19.39 7.89 6.67
N SER A 40 19.77 7.86 5.40
CA SER A 40 19.94 9.07 4.56
C SER A 40 18.64 9.85 4.39
N ASP A 41 17.48 9.20 4.49
CA ASP A 41 16.17 9.81 4.31
C ASP A 41 15.80 10.73 5.48
N PHE A 42 16.52 10.58 6.62
CA PHE A 42 16.33 11.35 7.84
C PHE A 42 17.54 12.23 8.17
N THR A 43 18.26 12.71 7.16
CA THR A 43 19.40 13.60 7.36
C THR A 43 18.96 14.90 8.03
N GLY A 44 19.49 15.17 9.22
CA GLY A 44 19.22 16.39 9.98
C GLY A 44 18.23 16.22 11.15
N LEU A 45 17.51 15.11 11.25
CA LEU A 45 16.54 14.89 12.34
C LEU A 45 17.20 14.57 13.69
N ALA A 46 18.23 13.72 13.69
CA ALA A 46 18.97 13.39 14.93
C ALA A 46 20.35 12.79 14.64
N THR A 47 21.25 12.89 15.64
CA THR A 47 22.59 12.28 15.58
C THR A 47 22.62 11.01 16.43
N GLY A 48 23.44 10.01 16.03
CA GLY A 48 23.66 8.79 16.80
C GLY A 48 23.40 7.49 16.04
N THR A 49 23.22 6.40 16.79
CA THR A 49 22.88 5.09 16.22
C THR A 49 21.41 5.06 15.84
N TYR A 50 21.14 4.71 14.58
CA TYR A 50 19.80 4.57 14.02
C TYR A 50 19.28 3.14 14.14
N SER A 51 18.02 3.00 14.52
CA SER A 51 17.27 1.74 14.49
C SER A 51 15.85 2.05 14.06
N ALA A 52 15.34 1.33 13.07
CA ALA A 52 13.98 1.40 12.58
C ALA A 52 13.26 0.07 12.79
N ASP A 53 11.94 0.17 12.92
CA ASP A 53 11.02 -0.96 12.83
C ASP A 53 10.30 -0.82 11.50
N ASP A 54 10.73 -1.59 10.50
CA ASP A 54 10.35 -1.41 9.10
C ASP A 54 9.12 -2.24 8.72
N ASP A 55 8.59 -3.06 9.63
CA ASP A 55 7.41 -3.90 9.43
C ASP A 55 6.27 -3.48 10.38
N ASP A 56 5.07 -3.32 9.86
CA ASP A 56 3.88 -3.08 10.67
C ASP A 56 2.64 -3.78 10.09
N VAL A 57 1.56 -3.78 10.86
CA VAL A 57 0.26 -4.32 10.44
C VAL A 57 -0.54 -3.22 9.76
N GLY A 58 -0.88 -3.47 8.50
CA GLY A 58 -1.75 -2.61 7.73
C GLY A 58 -3.15 -3.19 7.57
N SER A 59 -4.10 -2.34 7.17
CA SER A 59 -5.44 -2.74 6.79
C SER A 59 -5.84 -2.06 5.48
N ARG A 60 -6.73 -2.72 4.73
CA ARG A 60 -7.22 -2.21 3.46
C ARG A 60 -8.71 -2.43 3.34
N PHE A 61 -9.42 -1.40 2.86
CA PHE A 61 -10.83 -1.46 2.49
C PHE A 61 -10.98 -1.03 1.05
N PHE A 62 -11.73 -1.75 0.27
CA PHE A 62 -11.91 -1.47 -1.15
C PHE A 62 -13.33 -1.72 -1.62
N GLY A 63 -13.70 -1.04 -2.68
CA GLY A 63 -14.93 -1.24 -3.39
C GLY A 63 -14.72 -1.10 -4.88
N GLY A 64 -15.44 -1.84 -5.68
CA GLY A 64 -15.30 -1.79 -7.13
C GLY A 64 -16.56 -2.17 -7.86
N TYR A 65 -16.54 -1.85 -9.14
CA TYR A 65 -17.58 -2.23 -10.07
C TYR A 65 -17.00 -3.03 -11.24
N ARG A 66 -17.49 -4.25 -11.44
CA ARG A 66 -17.11 -5.09 -12.57
C ARG A 66 -17.81 -4.62 -13.83
N LEU A 67 -17.02 -4.15 -14.77
CA LEU A 67 -17.45 -3.75 -16.11
C LEU A 67 -17.70 -4.98 -16.99
N SER A 68 -16.90 -6.03 -16.77
CA SER A 68 -16.98 -7.32 -17.43
C SER A 68 -16.48 -8.44 -16.51
N PRO A 69 -16.59 -9.71 -16.86
CA PRO A 69 -16.04 -10.80 -16.06
C PRO A 69 -14.55 -10.67 -15.73
N ASN A 70 -13.81 -9.98 -16.59
CA ASN A 70 -12.35 -9.87 -16.51
C ASN A 70 -11.84 -8.46 -16.16
N LEU A 71 -12.71 -7.44 -16.11
CA LEU A 71 -12.31 -6.06 -15.93
C LEU A 71 -13.21 -5.35 -14.90
N ALA A 72 -12.59 -4.64 -13.97
CA ALA A 72 -13.28 -3.81 -12.98
C ALA A 72 -12.56 -2.47 -12.80
N ILE A 73 -13.28 -1.51 -12.21
CA ILE A 73 -12.71 -0.31 -11.60
C ILE A 73 -12.77 -0.51 -10.08
N GLU A 74 -11.67 -0.26 -9.39
CA GLU A 74 -11.56 -0.44 -7.94
C GLU A 74 -11.02 0.84 -7.30
N GLY A 75 -11.63 1.26 -6.19
CA GLY A 75 -11.09 2.27 -5.29
C GLY A 75 -10.81 1.64 -3.93
N ALA A 76 -9.72 2.05 -3.27
CA ALA A 76 -9.38 1.51 -1.95
C ALA A 76 -8.80 2.58 -1.02
N LEU A 77 -9.05 2.39 0.27
CA LEU A 77 -8.39 3.07 1.39
C LEU A 77 -7.46 2.05 2.06
N ALA A 78 -6.19 2.38 2.15
CA ALA A 78 -5.18 1.58 2.83
C ALA A 78 -4.62 2.36 4.01
N PHE A 79 -4.55 1.70 5.17
CA PHE A 79 -3.81 2.15 6.34
C PHE A 79 -2.54 1.31 6.38
N LEU A 80 -1.42 1.97 6.17
CA LEU A 80 -0.13 1.32 5.88
C LEU A 80 0.73 1.13 7.14
N GLY A 81 0.15 1.41 8.31
CA GLY A 81 0.84 1.21 9.60
C GLY A 81 1.52 2.45 10.16
N SER A 82 2.26 2.24 11.24
CA SER A 82 3.01 3.26 11.97
C SER A 82 4.40 2.76 12.33
N TYR A 83 5.41 3.32 11.70
CA TYR A 83 6.80 2.91 11.82
C TYR A 83 7.55 3.76 12.84
N LYS A 84 8.42 3.13 13.64
CA LYS A 84 9.17 3.82 14.70
C LYS A 84 10.63 3.96 14.35
N HIS A 85 11.10 5.19 14.30
CA HIS A 85 12.49 5.53 14.07
C HIS A 85 13.12 6.00 15.38
N ARG A 86 14.16 5.28 15.83
CA ARG A 86 14.89 5.59 17.07
C ARG A 86 16.31 6.01 16.77
N PHE A 87 16.70 7.14 17.31
CA PHE A 87 18.08 7.63 17.30
C PHE A 87 18.61 7.65 18.74
N ASN A 88 19.82 7.10 18.95
CA ASN A 88 20.47 7.07 20.26
C ASN A 88 21.87 7.67 20.16
N ASN A 89 22.15 8.70 20.95
CA ASN A 89 23.44 9.36 21.04
C ASN A 89 23.87 9.49 22.50
N GLY A 90 24.75 8.58 22.97
CA GLY A 90 25.35 8.64 24.29
C GLY A 90 24.35 8.61 25.46
N GLY A 91 23.20 7.96 25.30
CA GLY A 91 22.15 7.86 26.33
C GLY A 91 20.96 8.81 26.10
N ASN A 92 21.09 9.76 25.22
CA ASN A 92 19.97 10.58 24.74
C ASN A 92 19.24 9.86 23.62
N VAL A 93 17.91 9.84 23.65
CA VAL A 93 17.07 9.08 22.74
C VAL A 93 16.02 9.98 22.12
N ALA A 94 15.96 10.01 20.78
CA ALA A 94 14.86 10.57 20.02
C ALA A 94 14.04 9.45 19.36
N VAL A 95 12.72 9.56 19.43
CA VAL A 95 11.80 8.60 18.83
C VAL A 95 10.81 9.37 17.96
N TYR A 96 10.76 9.00 16.69
CA TYR A 96 9.80 9.51 15.73
C TYR A 96 8.84 8.39 15.36
N ASP A 97 7.56 8.70 15.27
CA ASP A 97 6.52 7.84 14.73
C ASP A 97 6.18 8.34 13.31
N TYR A 98 6.33 7.47 12.32
CA TYR A 98 5.93 7.70 10.94
C TYR A 98 4.67 6.88 10.67
N SER A 99 3.59 7.52 10.26
CA SER A 99 2.35 6.85 9.86
C SER A 99 2.01 7.17 8.42
N ALA A 100 1.53 6.15 7.68
CA ALA A 100 1.19 6.29 6.28
C ALA A 100 -0.20 5.73 5.98
N SER A 101 -0.88 6.38 5.03
CA SER A 101 -2.16 5.93 4.48
C SER A 101 -2.24 6.26 3.00
N ALA A 102 -3.05 5.53 2.24
CA ALA A 102 -3.22 5.78 0.82
C ALA A 102 -4.67 5.62 0.36
N LEU A 103 -5.10 6.48 -0.56
CA LEU A 103 -6.30 6.33 -1.35
C LEU A 103 -5.89 5.91 -2.76
N THR A 104 -6.42 4.79 -3.26
CA THR A 104 -6.08 4.30 -4.60
C THR A 104 -7.29 4.25 -5.52
N PHE A 105 -7.03 4.49 -6.81
CA PHE A 105 -7.98 4.27 -7.90
C PHE A 105 -7.27 3.47 -9.00
N ALA A 106 -7.84 2.32 -9.36
CA ALA A 106 -7.18 1.38 -10.26
C ALA A 106 -8.15 0.70 -11.24
N LEU A 107 -7.62 0.28 -12.37
CA LEU A 107 -8.20 -0.75 -13.20
C LEU A 107 -7.76 -2.11 -12.65
N ALA A 108 -8.71 -3.00 -12.45
CA ALA A 108 -8.47 -4.35 -11.95
C ALA A 108 -8.81 -5.38 -13.03
N GLY A 109 -7.82 -6.18 -13.39
CA GLY A 109 -7.98 -7.33 -14.27
C GLY A 109 -8.16 -8.61 -13.47
N ASN A 110 -9.02 -9.52 -13.92
CA ASN A 110 -9.24 -10.81 -13.28
C ASN A 110 -9.19 -11.93 -14.32
N VAL A 111 -8.40 -12.97 -14.07
CA VAL A 111 -8.24 -14.13 -14.96
C VAL A 111 -8.61 -15.38 -14.17
N PRO A 112 -9.76 -16.02 -14.46
CA PRO A 112 -10.11 -17.29 -13.84
C PRO A 112 -9.14 -18.39 -14.29
N VAL A 113 -8.67 -19.20 -13.34
CA VAL A 113 -7.73 -20.29 -13.62
C VAL A 113 -8.45 -21.65 -13.56
N ALA A 114 -8.95 -22.04 -12.40
CA ALA A 114 -9.68 -23.28 -12.20
C ALA A 114 -10.37 -23.32 -10.82
N GLY A 115 -11.47 -24.06 -10.69
CA GLY A 115 -12.02 -24.45 -9.38
C GLY A 115 -12.39 -23.31 -8.44
N GLY A 116 -12.80 -22.15 -8.95
CA GLY A 116 -13.07 -20.95 -8.15
C GLY A 116 -11.84 -20.09 -7.88
N LEU A 117 -10.65 -20.51 -8.33
CA LEU A 117 -9.41 -19.73 -8.23
C LEU A 117 -9.29 -18.78 -9.43
N SER A 118 -8.97 -17.53 -9.16
CA SER A 118 -8.64 -16.53 -10.16
C SER A 118 -7.38 -15.75 -9.77
N LEU A 119 -6.62 -15.30 -10.76
CA LEU A 119 -5.52 -14.35 -10.59
C LEU A 119 -6.04 -12.95 -10.88
N ASN A 120 -5.60 -11.99 -10.11
CA ASN A 120 -5.96 -10.59 -10.31
C ASN A 120 -4.72 -9.71 -10.40
N GLY A 121 -4.84 -8.64 -11.17
CA GLY A 121 -3.83 -7.60 -11.30
C GLY A 121 -4.50 -6.24 -11.28
N ARG A 122 -3.83 -5.24 -10.72
CA ARG A 122 -4.31 -3.87 -10.60
C ARG A 122 -3.23 -2.92 -11.07
N ILE A 123 -3.65 -1.84 -11.72
CA ILE A 123 -2.79 -0.72 -12.06
C ILE A 123 -3.57 0.57 -11.97
N GLY A 124 -2.99 1.60 -11.36
CA GLY A 124 -3.68 2.85 -11.13
C GLY A 124 -2.82 3.91 -10.47
N ILE A 125 -3.46 4.75 -9.68
CA ILE A 125 -2.84 5.87 -8.99
C ILE A 125 -3.11 5.71 -7.48
N ALA A 126 -2.06 5.96 -6.66
CA ALA A 126 -2.16 6.11 -5.23
C ALA A 126 -1.94 7.57 -4.85
N PHE A 127 -2.85 8.11 -4.06
CA PHE A 127 -2.70 9.35 -3.32
C PHE A 127 -2.31 8.96 -1.90
N ALA A 128 -1.04 9.05 -1.60
CA ALA A 128 -0.51 8.65 -0.32
C ALA A 128 -0.25 9.86 0.57
N GLY A 129 -0.62 9.74 1.83
CA GLY A 129 -0.31 10.71 2.87
C GLY A 129 0.55 10.08 3.95
N SER A 130 1.56 10.81 4.39
CA SER A 130 2.42 10.42 5.50
C SER A 130 2.46 11.52 6.55
N GLU A 131 2.64 11.13 7.81
CA GLU A 131 2.77 12.01 8.94
C GLU A 131 3.92 11.55 9.83
N LEU A 132 4.87 12.45 10.08
CA LEU A 132 6.00 12.22 10.98
C LEU A 132 5.79 13.00 12.28
N ARG A 133 5.78 12.31 13.41
CA ARG A 133 5.61 12.89 14.76
C ARG A 133 6.81 12.62 15.63
N LEU A 134 7.35 13.67 16.27
CA LEU A 134 8.32 13.52 17.32
C LEU A 134 7.61 13.12 18.63
N ARG A 135 7.84 11.89 19.09
CA ARG A 135 7.18 11.34 20.29
C ARG A 135 8.01 11.53 21.57
N ARG A 136 9.33 11.44 21.46
CA ARG A 136 10.23 11.55 22.62
C ARG A 136 11.55 12.17 22.19
N ASP A 137 11.99 13.15 22.97
CA ASP A 137 13.30 13.74 22.84
C ASP A 137 13.91 14.01 24.23
N ASN A 138 15.15 13.57 24.41
CA ASN A 138 15.97 13.86 25.59
C ASN A 138 17.19 14.75 25.21
N GLY A 139 17.00 15.68 24.26
CA GLY A 139 18.05 16.64 23.85
C GLY A 139 18.92 16.19 22.68
N THR A 140 18.46 15.20 21.89
CA THR A 140 19.16 14.69 20.68
C THR A 140 18.44 15.02 19.37
N ALA A 141 17.13 15.30 19.45
CA ALA A 141 16.35 15.56 18.26
C ALA A 141 16.56 16.98 17.76
N THR A 142 16.72 17.09 16.46
CA THR A 142 16.43 18.33 15.74
C THR A 142 14.95 18.25 15.37
N VAL A 143 14.15 19.23 15.78
CA VAL A 143 12.75 19.31 15.37
C VAL A 143 12.73 19.41 13.84
N PRO A 144 11.97 18.55 13.12
CA PRO A 144 11.87 18.65 11.68
C PRO A 144 11.39 20.05 11.31
N TYR A 145 12.09 20.69 10.39
CA TYR A 145 11.63 21.97 9.85
C TYR A 145 10.48 21.67 8.88
N CYS A 146 9.27 21.89 9.32
CA CYS A 146 8.07 21.76 8.49
C CYS A 146 7.61 23.18 8.11
N PRO A 147 7.78 23.63 6.88
CA PRO A 147 7.55 25.02 6.47
C PRO A 147 6.10 25.48 6.66
N ASP A 148 5.15 24.58 6.72
CA ASP A 148 3.73 24.92 6.83
C ASP A 148 3.17 24.88 8.27
N SER A 149 4.00 24.59 9.29
CA SER A 149 3.52 24.42 10.66
C SER A 149 4.33 25.24 11.66
N TRP A 150 3.80 26.43 11.99
CA TRP A 150 4.42 27.35 12.98
C TRP A 150 4.28 26.89 14.44
N TRP A 151 3.42 25.88 14.69
CA TRP A 151 2.99 25.51 16.04
C TRP A 151 3.01 24.01 16.33
N TYR A 152 3.31 23.13 15.36
CA TYR A 152 3.25 21.69 15.52
C TYR A 152 4.59 21.00 15.22
N THR A 153 4.87 19.96 15.96
CA THR A 153 6.01 19.05 15.76
C THR A 153 5.71 17.94 14.75
N ASP A 154 4.62 18.06 14.00
CA ASP A 154 4.12 17.06 13.08
C ASP A 154 4.33 17.56 11.64
N CYS A 155 5.01 16.76 10.82
CA CYS A 155 5.17 17.01 9.39
C CYS A 155 4.25 16.09 8.62
N ALA A 156 3.38 16.67 7.79
CA ALA A 156 2.51 15.92 6.88
C ALA A 156 2.95 16.15 5.44
N SER A 157 3.08 15.07 4.68
CA SER A 157 3.39 15.11 3.25
C SER A 157 2.38 14.31 2.45
N GLN A 158 2.13 14.74 1.21
CA GLN A 158 1.25 14.05 0.28
C GLN A 158 2.00 13.77 -1.03
N SER A 159 1.88 12.55 -1.52
CA SER A 159 2.48 12.14 -2.79
C SER A 159 1.45 11.46 -3.70
N THR A 160 1.69 11.55 -4.99
CA THR A 160 0.86 10.88 -6.01
C THR A 160 1.75 9.96 -6.82
N ASN A 161 1.48 8.66 -6.74
CA ASN A 161 2.36 7.62 -7.26
C ASN A 161 1.63 6.67 -8.19
N LEU A 162 2.39 5.97 -9.03
CA LEU A 162 1.90 4.80 -9.73
C LEU A 162 1.62 3.70 -8.70
N TYR A 163 0.39 3.20 -8.71
CA TYR A 163 -0.04 2.06 -7.91
C TYR A 163 -0.16 0.82 -8.78
N TRP A 164 0.35 -0.29 -8.29
CA TRP A 164 0.11 -1.59 -8.90
C TRP A 164 -0.01 -2.68 -7.85
N GLY A 165 -0.71 -3.75 -8.19
CA GLY A 165 -0.85 -4.91 -7.31
C GLY A 165 -1.15 -6.17 -8.09
N VAL A 166 -0.82 -7.29 -7.49
CA VAL A 166 -1.13 -8.63 -8.00
C VAL A 166 -1.70 -9.48 -6.88
N GLY A 167 -2.51 -10.47 -7.22
CA GLY A 167 -3.08 -11.32 -6.19
C GLY A 167 -3.75 -12.55 -6.75
N ALA A 168 -4.22 -13.38 -5.82
CA ALA A 168 -5.01 -14.56 -6.11
C ALA A 168 -6.30 -14.53 -5.27
N GLN A 169 -7.42 -14.82 -5.89
CA GLN A 169 -8.71 -14.85 -5.23
C GLN A 169 -9.32 -16.26 -5.34
N PHE A 170 -9.78 -16.77 -4.22
CA PHE A 170 -10.56 -18.02 -4.17
C PHE A 170 -12.00 -17.72 -3.80
N ASP A 171 -12.92 -18.06 -4.70
CA ASP A 171 -14.36 -17.88 -4.53
C ASP A 171 -14.92 -19.06 -3.76
N VAL A 172 -15.27 -18.83 -2.49
CA VAL A 172 -15.87 -19.84 -1.61
C VAL A 172 -17.34 -20.04 -1.95
N SER A 173 -18.00 -18.96 -2.39
CA SER A 173 -19.38 -19.00 -2.87
C SER A 173 -19.59 -17.98 -4.01
N ARG A 174 -20.83 -17.94 -4.53
CA ARG A 174 -21.18 -16.94 -5.55
C ARG A 174 -21.04 -15.50 -5.05
N ASN A 175 -21.25 -15.28 -3.76
CA ASN A 175 -21.29 -13.93 -3.18
C ASN A 175 -20.02 -13.55 -2.43
N TRP A 176 -19.19 -14.49 -2.00
CA TRP A 176 -18.01 -14.16 -1.23
C TRP A 176 -16.79 -15.03 -1.57
N GLY A 177 -15.64 -14.47 -1.36
CA GLY A 177 -14.36 -15.10 -1.56
C GLY A 177 -13.27 -14.53 -0.65
N ILE A 178 -12.11 -15.14 -0.68
CA ILE A 178 -10.90 -14.72 0.01
C ILE A 178 -9.90 -14.34 -1.06
N ARG A 179 -9.20 -13.20 -0.87
CA ARG A 179 -8.20 -12.68 -1.80
C ARG A 179 -6.91 -12.41 -1.07
N LEU A 180 -5.82 -12.96 -1.57
CA LEU A 180 -4.45 -12.66 -1.16
C LEU A 180 -3.89 -11.66 -2.16
N ASP A 181 -3.41 -10.53 -1.66
CA ASP A 181 -2.90 -9.43 -2.48
C ASP A 181 -1.48 -9.04 -2.06
N TYR A 182 -0.68 -8.67 -3.05
CA TYR A 182 0.53 -7.89 -2.93
C TYR A 182 0.30 -6.58 -3.65
N ASP A 183 0.47 -5.47 -2.94
CA ASP A 183 0.24 -4.12 -3.43
C ASP A 183 1.49 -3.27 -3.21
N ASN A 184 1.88 -2.50 -4.23
CA ASN A 184 2.95 -1.50 -4.15
C ASN A 184 2.32 -0.12 -4.37
N TYR A 185 2.51 0.76 -3.39
CA TYR A 185 1.95 2.11 -3.37
C TYR A 185 2.92 3.17 -3.90
N GLY A 186 4.14 2.73 -4.28
CA GLY A 186 5.22 3.61 -4.70
C GLY A 186 5.84 4.39 -3.55
N GLU A 187 6.60 5.41 -3.89
CA GLU A 187 7.34 6.22 -2.93
C GLU A 187 6.42 7.20 -2.20
N VAL A 188 6.35 7.07 -0.88
CA VAL A 188 5.51 7.89 0.00
C VAL A 188 6.40 8.81 0.84
N GLY A 189 6.04 10.10 0.91
CA GLY A 189 6.79 11.12 1.63
C GLY A 189 7.63 12.02 0.71
N GLU A 190 8.32 12.98 1.31
CA GLU A 190 9.25 13.90 0.63
C GLU A 190 10.66 13.79 1.21
N GLU A 191 11.66 13.93 0.35
CA GLU A 191 13.09 13.66 0.61
C GLU A 191 13.70 14.50 1.76
N PHE A 192 13.10 15.64 2.10
CA PHE A 192 13.62 16.58 3.10
C PHE A 192 12.70 16.80 4.31
N GLU A 193 11.45 16.35 4.26
CA GLU A 193 10.46 16.69 5.29
C GLU A 193 10.04 15.48 6.13
N SER A 194 9.72 14.36 5.52
CA SER A 194 9.20 13.19 6.21
C SER A 194 9.97 11.89 5.96
N GLY A 195 11.01 11.93 5.12
CA GLY A 195 11.64 10.74 4.55
C GLY A 195 10.79 10.18 3.38
N ARG A 196 11.46 9.53 2.43
CA ARG A 196 10.85 8.93 1.24
C ARG A 196 11.09 7.44 1.27
N ALA A 197 10.03 6.66 1.19
CA ALA A 197 10.13 5.21 1.19
C ALA A 197 9.12 4.56 0.26
N ASP A 198 9.54 3.50 -0.43
CA ASP A 198 8.62 2.59 -1.09
C ASP A 198 7.81 1.83 -0.05
N ILE A 199 6.48 1.79 -0.21
CA ILE A 199 5.61 1.05 0.68
C ILE A 199 4.93 -0.10 -0.07
N GLU A 200 5.14 -1.29 0.47
CA GLU A 200 4.56 -2.54 -0.02
C GLU A 200 3.65 -3.15 1.05
N GLN A 201 2.59 -3.81 0.62
CA GLN A 201 1.66 -4.49 1.51
C GLN A 201 1.33 -5.89 0.99
N VAL A 202 1.44 -6.90 1.84
CA VAL A 202 0.88 -8.24 1.62
C VAL A 202 -0.33 -8.38 2.52
N SER A 203 -1.51 -8.64 1.95
CA SER A 203 -2.77 -8.67 2.70
C SER A 203 -3.66 -9.85 2.35
N VAL A 204 -4.43 -10.30 3.35
CA VAL A 204 -5.53 -11.25 3.18
C VAL A 204 -6.83 -10.49 3.32
N ASN A 205 -7.68 -10.58 2.31
CA ASN A 205 -8.89 -9.81 2.17
C ASN A 205 -10.12 -10.71 2.03
N PHE A 206 -11.20 -10.30 2.66
CA PHE A 206 -12.54 -10.81 2.39
C PHE A 206 -13.18 -9.97 1.28
N VAL A 207 -13.84 -10.63 0.32
CA VAL A 207 -14.53 -9.98 -0.80
C VAL A 207 -15.99 -10.40 -0.81
N TRP A 208 -16.88 -9.41 -0.83
CA TRP A 208 -18.33 -9.63 -0.96
C TRP A 208 -18.82 -9.03 -2.28
N ARG A 209 -19.66 -9.80 -3.00
CA ARG A 209 -20.27 -9.45 -4.29
C ARG A 209 -21.78 -9.41 -4.16
N PHE A 210 -22.36 -8.41 -4.79
CA PHE A 210 -23.82 -8.20 -4.80
C PHE A 210 -24.47 -8.79 -6.05
#